data_6b4cea52233c38ebe8198b8f745a8710
#
_entry.id   6b4cea52233c38ebe8198b8f745a8710
#
_cell.length_a   1.000
_cell.length_b   1.000
_cell.length_c   1.000
_cell.angle_alpha   90.00
_cell.angle_beta   90.00
_cell.angle_gamma   90.00
#
_symmetry.space_group_name_H-M   'P 1'
#
loop_
_entity.id
_entity.type
_entity.pdbx_description
1 polymer ?
#
loop_
_entity_poly.entity_id
_entity_poly.type
_entity_poly.pdbx_seq_one_letter_code
_entity_poly.pdbx_strand_id
1 'polypeptide(L)'
;MLSALSNILKITELRQKIVFTLAMFLVFRAGTHIPVPGVNPAVIEQLFTSGNLFGLLDLFSGGALSKFSVFAMSITPYINASIIMQLLTVVVPKFEQWAKEGEEGRKKITQITRYGTVLLGFIQAIGMSFGLKAAIINPGFGPILLIALTLTAGTTFLMWLGEQITEKGIGNGISLIIFAGIVSQLPSSLHNIYKYLQAGTINYFNVLLYAIIALAMIVFVILIQQGQRRIPVQYAKRVVGRKMYGGQSTHIPLKVNQAGVIPIIFASSVLMFPVTIAQFINVPWVKTLAEWFAWGTPLQTTLYALLIVFFTYFYTAVTMNISDMAENMKKYGGFIPGLRPGKPTADYLDRVMTRITLAGAIFLAFIAILPNFVAAATNIQGVNFGGTALLIVVGVALDTMKQIEAMVLMRHYQGFMK
;
A
#
# COMPACT_ATOMS: atom_id res chain seq x y z
N MET A 1 -10.57 2.83 -25.59
CA MET A 1 -9.96 1.90 -24.61
C MET A 1 -9.57 0.55 -25.22
N LEU A 2 -10.45 -0.18 -25.92
CA LEU A 2 -10.12 -1.48 -26.52
C LEU A 2 -8.99 -1.40 -27.59
N SER A 3 -8.96 -0.36 -28.40
CA SER A 3 -7.87 -0.10 -29.36
C SER A 3 -6.52 0.21 -28.69
N ALA A 4 -6.54 0.88 -27.53
CA ALA A 4 -5.33 1.12 -26.74
C ALA A 4 -4.79 -0.18 -26.14
N LEU A 5 -5.65 -1.06 -25.61
CA LEU A 5 -5.27 -2.38 -25.09
C LEU A 5 -4.68 -3.28 -26.18
N SER A 6 -5.26 -3.27 -27.40
CA SER A 6 -4.70 -4.05 -28.53
C SER A 6 -3.31 -3.53 -28.94
N ASN A 7 -3.06 -2.23 -28.85
CA ASN A 7 -1.76 -1.64 -29.16
C ASN A 7 -0.72 -1.91 -28.06
N ILE A 8 -1.13 -2.00 -26.80
CA ILE A 8 -0.27 -2.37 -25.65
C ILE A 8 0.30 -3.78 -25.86
N LEU A 9 -0.51 -4.74 -26.28
CA LEU A 9 -0.09 -6.12 -26.51
C LEU A 9 0.83 -6.29 -27.74
N LYS A 10 0.84 -5.35 -28.67
CA LYS A 10 1.74 -5.36 -29.83
C LYS A 10 3.18 -4.97 -29.49
N ILE A 11 3.40 -4.26 -28.37
CA ILE A 11 4.72 -3.86 -27.92
C ILE A 11 5.36 -5.04 -27.18
N THR A 12 6.35 -5.69 -27.78
CA THR A 12 6.98 -6.92 -27.30
C THR A 12 7.54 -6.76 -25.87
N GLU A 13 8.23 -5.66 -25.58
CA GLU A 13 8.80 -5.40 -24.24
C GLU A 13 7.72 -5.24 -23.15
N LEU A 14 6.66 -4.51 -23.46
CA LEU A 14 5.56 -4.31 -22.53
C LEU A 14 4.80 -5.60 -22.29
N ARG A 15 4.58 -6.39 -23.36
CA ARG A 15 3.99 -7.73 -23.25
C ARG A 15 4.81 -8.65 -22.35
N GLN A 16 6.14 -8.67 -22.51
CA GLN A 16 7.03 -9.47 -21.65
C GLN A 16 6.92 -9.08 -20.19
N LYS A 17 6.92 -7.78 -19.88
CA LYS A 17 6.76 -7.26 -18.51
C LYS A 17 5.40 -7.64 -17.91
N ILE A 18 4.31 -7.52 -18.69
CA ILE A 18 2.96 -7.92 -18.23
C ILE A 18 2.92 -9.42 -17.94
N VAL A 19 3.39 -10.26 -18.88
CA VAL A 19 3.39 -11.71 -18.73
C VAL A 19 4.24 -12.13 -17.52
N PHE A 20 5.40 -11.49 -17.32
CA PHE A 20 6.25 -11.72 -16.16
C PHE A 20 5.51 -11.39 -14.85
N THR A 21 4.84 -10.24 -14.78
CA THR A 21 4.07 -9.85 -13.59
C THR A 21 2.94 -10.84 -13.29
N LEU A 22 2.20 -11.27 -14.33
CA LEU A 22 1.15 -12.27 -14.17
C LEU A 22 1.69 -13.63 -13.73
N ALA A 23 2.86 -14.04 -14.27
CA ALA A 23 3.53 -15.27 -13.83
C ALA A 23 3.93 -15.20 -12.34
N MET A 24 4.42 -14.05 -11.88
CA MET A 24 4.74 -13.84 -10.45
C MET A 24 3.48 -13.87 -9.57
N PHE A 25 2.33 -13.39 -10.05
CA PHE A 25 1.05 -13.56 -9.35
C PHE A 25 0.62 -15.02 -9.23
N LEU A 26 0.86 -15.84 -10.25
CA LEU A 26 0.61 -17.28 -10.15
C LEU A 26 1.51 -17.95 -9.11
N VAL A 27 2.79 -17.58 -9.04
CA VAL A 27 3.73 -18.07 -8.01
C VAL A 27 3.25 -17.65 -6.62
N PHE A 28 2.87 -16.38 -6.44
CA PHE A 28 2.28 -15.88 -5.20
C PHE A 28 1.05 -16.70 -4.81
N ARG A 29 0.11 -16.89 -5.74
CA ARG A 29 -1.12 -17.63 -5.48
C ARG A 29 -0.87 -19.10 -5.15
N ALA A 30 0.06 -19.76 -5.82
CA ALA A 30 0.47 -21.13 -5.49
C ALA A 30 0.99 -21.24 -4.06
N GLY A 31 1.86 -20.32 -3.63
CA GLY A 31 2.42 -20.32 -2.28
C GLY A 31 1.40 -20.05 -1.17
N THR A 32 0.30 -19.33 -1.44
CA THR A 32 -0.79 -19.15 -0.47
C THR A 32 -1.57 -20.44 -0.17
N HIS A 33 -1.34 -21.51 -0.93
CA HIS A 33 -1.98 -22.82 -0.73
C HIS A 33 -1.04 -23.87 -0.14
N ILE A 34 0.24 -23.57 0.05
CA ILE A 34 1.22 -24.47 0.66
C ILE A 34 1.13 -24.34 2.19
N PRO A 35 0.58 -25.32 2.91
CA PRO A 35 0.42 -25.21 4.37
C PRO A 35 1.78 -25.29 5.08
N VAL A 36 1.89 -24.62 6.22
CA VAL A 36 3.06 -24.72 7.10
C VAL A 36 3.06 -26.10 7.78
N PRO A 37 4.18 -26.84 7.77
CA PRO A 37 4.23 -28.16 8.37
C PRO A 37 4.06 -28.09 9.90
N GLY A 38 3.39 -29.10 10.47
CA GLY A 38 3.21 -29.23 11.93
C GLY A 38 2.02 -28.45 12.52
N VAL A 39 1.15 -27.87 11.69
CA VAL A 39 -0.04 -27.13 12.12
C VAL A 39 -1.30 -27.84 11.64
N ASN A 40 -2.35 -27.87 12.49
CA ASN A 40 -3.65 -28.43 12.16
C ASN A 40 -4.53 -27.36 11.50
N PRO A 41 -4.87 -27.48 10.20
CA PRO A 41 -5.64 -26.48 9.48
C PRO A 41 -7.07 -26.29 10.06
N ALA A 42 -7.71 -27.37 10.56
CA ALA A 42 -9.06 -27.31 11.08
C ALA A 42 -9.20 -26.43 12.34
N VAL A 43 -8.18 -26.44 13.21
CA VAL A 43 -8.14 -25.59 14.40
C VAL A 43 -7.97 -24.11 14.00
N ILE A 44 -7.15 -23.85 13.00
CA ILE A 44 -6.96 -22.49 12.46
C ILE A 44 -8.28 -21.97 11.89
N GLU A 45 -8.97 -22.73 11.06
CA GLU A 45 -10.25 -22.32 10.46
C GLU A 45 -11.30 -22.00 11.52
N GLN A 46 -11.38 -22.76 12.62
CA GLN A 46 -12.24 -22.48 13.76
C GLN A 46 -11.89 -21.15 14.46
N LEU A 47 -10.60 -20.85 14.65
CA LEU A 47 -10.15 -19.60 15.26
C LEU A 47 -10.51 -18.38 14.40
N PHE A 48 -10.48 -18.52 13.07
CA PHE A 48 -10.87 -17.45 12.15
C PHE A 48 -12.39 -17.25 12.07
N THR A 49 -13.17 -18.31 12.27
CA THR A 49 -14.64 -18.24 12.24
C THR A 49 -15.18 -17.57 13.51
N SER A 50 -14.47 -17.67 14.63
CA SER A 50 -14.90 -17.14 15.93
C SER A 50 -14.39 -15.73 16.26
N GLY A 51 -13.49 -15.13 15.47
CA GLY A 51 -12.88 -13.84 15.79
C GLY A 51 -12.57 -12.94 14.60
N ASN A 52 -13.07 -11.69 14.62
CA ASN A 52 -12.86 -10.67 13.59
C ASN A 52 -11.43 -10.06 13.57
N LEU A 53 -10.56 -10.41 14.53
CA LEU A 53 -9.24 -9.80 14.71
C LEU A 53 -8.25 -10.09 13.57
N PHE A 54 -8.33 -11.28 12.99
CA PHE A 54 -7.40 -11.72 11.93
C PHE A 54 -7.87 -11.41 10.49
N GLY A 55 -9.11 -10.95 10.34
CA GLY A 55 -9.71 -10.76 9.00
C GLY A 55 -8.98 -9.79 8.11
N LEU A 56 -8.43 -8.69 8.66
CA LEU A 56 -7.64 -7.73 7.87
C LEU A 56 -6.25 -8.25 7.51
N LEU A 57 -5.58 -8.95 8.43
CA LEU A 57 -4.30 -9.60 8.12
C LEU A 57 -4.49 -10.63 7.02
N ASP A 58 -5.59 -11.38 7.08
CA ASP A 58 -5.93 -12.35 6.04
C ASP A 58 -6.27 -11.69 4.70
N LEU A 59 -6.89 -10.50 4.73
CA LEU A 59 -7.14 -9.71 3.52
C LEU A 59 -5.84 -9.35 2.79
N PHE A 60 -4.82 -8.86 3.50
CA PHE A 60 -3.52 -8.51 2.91
C PHE A 60 -2.70 -9.73 2.52
N SER A 61 -2.94 -10.88 3.17
CA SER A 61 -2.28 -12.14 2.84
C SER A 61 -2.96 -12.91 1.69
N GLY A 62 -4.14 -12.46 1.23
CA GLY A 62 -4.89 -13.13 0.17
C GLY A 62 -5.47 -14.50 0.57
N GLY A 63 -5.83 -14.67 1.86
CA GLY A 63 -6.32 -15.93 2.41
C GLY A 63 -5.19 -16.89 2.85
N ALA A 64 -3.94 -16.40 2.88
CA ALA A 64 -2.80 -17.22 3.29
C ALA A 64 -2.76 -17.45 4.80
N LEU A 65 -3.27 -16.51 5.59
CA LEU A 65 -3.29 -16.61 7.04
C LEU A 65 -4.39 -17.57 7.52
N SER A 66 -5.60 -17.50 6.95
CA SER A 66 -6.70 -18.40 7.28
C SER A 66 -6.39 -19.87 6.98
N LYS A 67 -5.54 -20.13 5.97
CA LYS A 67 -5.01 -21.46 5.64
C LYS A 67 -3.70 -21.79 6.33
N PHE A 68 -3.15 -20.86 7.10
CA PHE A 68 -1.82 -20.92 7.69
C PHE A 68 -0.76 -21.44 6.72
N SER A 69 -0.68 -20.78 5.58
CA SER A 69 0.29 -21.13 4.54
C SER A 69 1.66 -20.51 4.80
N VAL A 70 2.66 -20.91 4.02
CA VAL A 70 4.02 -20.34 4.07
C VAL A 70 4.03 -18.82 3.95
N PHE A 71 3.01 -18.23 3.30
CA PHE A 71 2.83 -16.79 3.13
C PHE A 71 1.85 -16.17 4.15
N ALA A 72 1.57 -16.83 5.27
CA ALA A 72 0.60 -16.35 6.26
C ALA A 72 0.94 -14.95 6.81
N MET A 73 2.22 -14.61 6.96
CA MET A 73 2.65 -13.28 7.40
C MET A 73 2.62 -12.22 6.29
N SER A 74 2.38 -12.66 5.03
CA SER A 74 2.39 -11.76 3.86
C SER A 74 3.68 -10.92 3.78
N ILE A 75 3.56 -9.66 3.35
CA ILE A 75 4.65 -8.68 3.23
C ILE A 75 4.71 -7.77 4.47
N THR A 76 3.89 -8.00 5.49
CA THR A 76 3.80 -7.15 6.69
C THR A 76 5.14 -6.86 7.36
N PRO A 77 6.06 -7.84 7.58
CA PRO A 77 7.37 -7.57 8.16
C PRO A 77 8.23 -6.64 7.30
N TYR A 78 8.14 -6.75 5.98
CA TYR A 78 8.85 -5.84 5.07
C TYR A 78 8.29 -4.42 5.13
N ILE A 79 6.98 -4.26 5.21
CA ILE A 79 6.35 -2.95 5.36
C ILE A 79 6.83 -2.29 6.65
N ASN A 80 6.82 -3.03 7.77
CA ASN A 80 7.29 -2.52 9.06
C ASN A 80 8.78 -2.13 9.01
N ALA A 81 9.64 -2.96 8.42
CA ALA A 81 11.06 -2.64 8.23
C ALA A 81 11.25 -1.39 7.35
N SER A 82 10.47 -1.26 6.29
CA SER A 82 10.50 -0.10 5.40
C SER A 82 10.06 1.19 6.09
N ILE A 83 9.01 1.12 6.93
CA ILE A 83 8.56 2.25 7.76
C ILE A 83 9.67 2.70 8.70
N ILE A 84 10.25 1.75 9.45
CA ILE A 84 11.34 2.03 10.39
C ILE A 84 12.51 2.67 9.65
N MET A 85 12.90 2.15 8.50
CA MET A 85 13.99 2.72 7.72
C MET A 85 13.68 4.13 7.19
N GLN A 86 12.45 4.40 6.75
CA GLN A 86 12.04 5.74 6.33
C GLN A 86 12.07 6.74 7.51
N LEU A 87 11.64 6.33 8.68
CA LEU A 87 11.75 7.16 9.89
C LEU A 87 13.22 7.42 10.25
N LEU A 88 14.06 6.39 10.16
CA LEU A 88 15.49 6.51 10.45
C LEU A 88 16.23 7.41 9.45
N THR A 89 15.80 7.48 8.19
CA THR A 89 16.39 8.41 7.20
C THR A 89 16.15 9.88 7.54
N VAL A 90 15.13 10.18 8.34
CA VAL A 90 14.84 11.54 8.82
C VAL A 90 15.59 11.86 10.11
N VAL A 91 15.72 10.87 11.02
CA VAL A 91 16.25 11.08 12.36
C VAL A 91 17.78 10.91 12.41
N VAL A 92 18.33 9.98 11.63
CA VAL A 92 19.75 9.61 11.69
C VAL A 92 20.52 10.25 10.52
N PRO A 93 21.48 11.17 10.79
CA PRO A 93 22.21 11.90 9.73
C PRO A 93 22.93 11.00 8.73
N LYS A 94 23.42 9.83 9.15
CA LYS A 94 24.07 8.85 8.27
C LYS A 94 23.11 8.29 7.22
N PHE A 95 21.87 7.99 7.58
CA PHE A 95 20.86 7.47 6.64
C PHE A 95 20.31 8.60 5.75
N GLU A 96 20.23 9.82 6.27
CA GLU A 96 19.91 11.01 5.47
C GLU A 96 20.96 11.24 4.36
N GLN A 97 22.24 11.11 4.71
CA GLN A 97 23.32 11.21 3.70
C GLN A 97 23.15 10.14 2.61
N TRP A 98 22.93 8.88 2.99
CA TRP A 98 22.70 7.82 2.00
C TRP A 98 21.46 8.07 1.13
N ALA A 99 20.40 8.62 1.69
CA ALA A 99 19.22 8.99 0.90
C ALA A 99 19.54 10.05 -0.18
N LYS A 100 20.54 10.93 0.07
CA LYS A 100 21.03 11.97 -0.85
C LYS A 100 22.10 11.48 -1.83
N GLU A 101 22.79 10.35 -1.55
CA GLU A 101 23.84 9.77 -2.41
C GLU A 101 23.32 9.17 -3.74
N GLY A 102 22.00 9.22 -4.01
CA GLY A 102 21.41 8.69 -5.24
C GLY A 102 21.26 7.17 -5.24
N GLU A 103 21.60 6.48 -6.34
CA GLU A 103 21.36 5.03 -6.48
C GLU A 103 22.17 4.16 -5.51
N GLU A 104 23.43 4.50 -5.24
CA GLU A 104 24.27 3.71 -4.32
C GLU A 104 23.77 3.78 -2.89
N GLY A 105 23.40 4.96 -2.43
CA GLY A 105 22.83 5.12 -1.10
C GLY A 105 21.47 4.42 -0.95
N ARG A 106 20.62 4.48 -1.98
CA ARG A 106 19.35 3.72 -2.00
C ARG A 106 19.57 2.22 -1.93
N LYS A 107 20.57 1.68 -2.61
CA LYS A 107 20.93 0.24 -2.52
C LYS A 107 21.31 -0.15 -1.09
N LYS A 108 22.10 0.68 -0.38
CA LYS A 108 22.47 0.45 1.02
C LYS A 108 21.24 0.45 1.93
N ILE A 109 20.33 1.43 1.78
CA ILE A 109 19.08 1.52 2.54
C ILE A 109 18.21 0.28 2.29
N THR A 110 18.03 -0.12 1.02
CA THR A 110 17.27 -1.32 0.65
C THR A 110 17.88 -2.59 1.28
N GLN A 111 19.20 -2.71 1.30
CA GLN A 111 19.87 -3.86 1.89
C GLN A 111 19.62 -3.95 3.41
N ILE A 112 19.68 -2.82 4.13
CA ILE A 112 19.37 -2.79 5.56
C ILE A 112 17.88 -3.10 5.79
N THR A 113 17.00 -2.60 4.93
CA THR A 113 15.56 -2.94 4.97
C THR A 113 15.35 -4.44 4.83
N ARG A 114 16.07 -5.12 3.95
CA ARG A 114 16.01 -6.59 3.78
C ARG A 114 16.44 -7.31 5.06
N TYR A 115 17.55 -6.92 5.68
CA TYR A 115 18.00 -7.50 6.95
C TYR A 115 16.98 -7.24 8.07
N GLY A 116 16.46 -6.01 8.17
CA GLY A 116 15.38 -5.65 9.09
C GLY A 116 14.12 -6.49 8.87
N THR A 117 13.77 -6.77 7.63
CA THR A 117 12.63 -7.63 7.27
C THR A 117 12.79 -9.05 7.78
N VAL A 118 13.96 -9.65 7.60
CA VAL A 118 14.25 -11.01 8.09
C VAL A 118 14.19 -11.07 9.60
N LEU A 119 14.83 -10.10 10.28
CA LEU A 119 14.83 -10.03 11.74
C LEU A 119 13.43 -9.83 12.31
N LEU A 120 12.68 -8.84 11.82
CA LEU A 120 11.31 -8.58 12.27
C LEU A 120 10.38 -9.73 11.92
N GLY A 121 10.54 -10.32 10.73
CA GLY A 121 9.78 -11.48 10.28
C GLY A 121 10.00 -12.67 11.22
N PHE A 122 11.22 -12.94 11.62
CA PHE A 122 11.53 -14.02 12.54
C PHE A 122 10.92 -13.79 13.93
N ILE A 123 11.05 -12.57 14.48
CA ILE A 123 10.44 -12.21 15.77
C ILE A 123 8.91 -12.36 15.70
N GLN A 124 8.28 -11.84 14.65
CA GLN A 124 6.82 -11.93 14.46
C GLN A 124 6.37 -13.37 14.25
N ALA A 125 7.13 -14.18 13.52
CA ALA A 125 6.84 -15.59 13.28
C ALA A 125 6.89 -16.42 14.57
N ILE A 126 7.90 -16.18 15.43
CA ILE A 126 7.95 -16.78 16.77
C ILE A 126 6.69 -16.44 17.55
N GLY A 127 6.30 -15.17 17.58
CA GLY A 127 5.11 -14.76 18.30
C GLY A 127 3.83 -15.35 17.78
N MET A 128 3.66 -15.37 16.47
CA MET A 128 2.51 -16.02 15.85
C MET A 128 2.45 -17.49 16.20
N SER A 129 3.61 -18.19 16.26
CA SER A 129 3.69 -19.59 16.67
C SER A 129 3.30 -19.79 18.14
N PHE A 130 3.67 -18.86 19.03
CA PHE A 130 3.21 -18.91 20.44
C PHE A 130 1.71 -18.60 20.56
N GLY A 131 1.20 -17.63 19.84
CA GLY A 131 -0.23 -17.26 19.83
C GLY A 131 -1.12 -18.38 19.30
N LEU A 132 -0.62 -19.18 18.37
CA LEU A 132 -1.33 -20.30 17.74
C LEU A 132 -0.91 -21.67 18.30
N LYS A 133 -0.36 -21.73 19.51
CA LYS A 133 0.13 -22.96 20.14
C LYS A 133 -0.92 -24.07 20.19
N ALA A 134 -2.21 -23.71 20.33
CA ALA A 134 -3.32 -24.67 20.31
C ALA A 134 -3.52 -25.38 18.96
N ALA A 135 -3.04 -24.78 17.88
CA ALA A 135 -3.14 -25.36 16.54
C ALA A 135 -1.91 -26.19 16.14
N ILE A 136 -0.85 -26.18 16.96
CA ILE A 136 0.38 -26.96 16.72
C ILE A 136 0.16 -28.39 17.18
N ILE A 137 0.39 -29.37 16.30
CA ILE A 137 0.13 -30.80 16.55
C ILE A 137 0.95 -31.30 17.73
N ASN A 138 2.22 -30.94 17.84
CA ASN A 138 3.11 -31.27 18.95
C ASN A 138 3.80 -30.00 19.46
N PRO A 139 3.24 -29.28 20.43
CA PRO A 139 3.80 -28.02 20.91
C PRO A 139 5.12 -28.26 21.65
N GLY A 140 6.24 -28.02 20.97
CA GLY A 140 7.60 -28.10 21.49
C GLY A 140 8.49 -27.03 20.89
N PHE A 141 9.70 -26.86 21.38
CA PHE A 141 10.66 -25.86 20.86
C PHE A 141 11.01 -26.10 19.39
N GLY A 142 11.22 -27.37 18.99
CA GLY A 142 11.56 -27.71 17.61
C GLY A 142 10.48 -27.32 16.58
N PRO A 143 9.21 -27.77 16.77
CA PRO A 143 8.12 -27.35 15.88
C PRO A 143 7.88 -25.84 15.83
N ILE A 144 7.97 -25.14 16.96
CA ILE A 144 7.85 -23.66 16.99
C ILE A 144 8.95 -23.01 16.15
N LEU A 145 10.19 -23.47 16.30
CA LEU A 145 11.33 -22.97 15.50
C LEU A 145 11.16 -23.29 14.02
N LEU A 146 10.68 -24.50 13.66
CA LEU A 146 10.41 -24.89 12.29
C LEU A 146 9.35 -23.99 11.65
N ILE A 147 8.24 -23.73 12.35
CA ILE A 147 7.17 -22.84 11.88
C ILE A 147 7.72 -21.43 11.70
N ALA A 148 8.47 -20.91 12.68
CA ALA A 148 9.07 -19.58 12.61
C ALA A 148 10.03 -19.43 11.43
N LEU A 149 10.88 -20.40 11.18
CA LEU A 149 11.78 -20.42 10.02
C LEU A 149 11.02 -20.49 8.70
N THR A 150 9.98 -21.33 8.63
CA THR A 150 9.15 -21.48 7.42
C THR A 150 8.43 -20.18 7.07
N LEU A 151 7.81 -19.52 8.05
CA LEU A 151 7.12 -18.25 7.85
C LEU A 151 8.10 -17.12 7.48
N THR A 152 9.28 -17.08 8.11
CA THR A 152 10.31 -16.09 7.77
C THR A 152 10.85 -16.31 6.36
N ALA A 153 11.09 -17.55 5.97
CA ALA A 153 11.50 -17.89 4.60
C ALA A 153 10.43 -17.48 3.58
N GLY A 154 9.15 -17.73 3.88
CA GLY A 154 8.02 -17.31 3.05
C GLY A 154 7.95 -15.79 2.86
N THR A 155 8.08 -15.02 3.94
CA THR A 155 8.11 -13.56 3.89
C THR A 155 9.31 -13.04 3.09
N THR A 156 10.49 -13.63 3.30
CA THR A 156 11.69 -13.25 2.56
C THR A 156 11.56 -13.55 1.06
N PHE A 157 10.93 -14.67 0.72
CA PHE A 157 10.62 -15.02 -0.65
C PHE A 157 9.63 -14.03 -1.28
N LEU A 158 8.57 -13.63 -0.56
CA LEU A 158 7.61 -12.61 -1.03
C LEU A 158 8.26 -11.25 -1.24
N MET A 159 9.15 -10.85 -0.34
CA MET A 159 9.95 -9.63 -0.51
C MET A 159 10.76 -9.69 -1.81
N TRP A 160 11.50 -10.78 -2.03
CA TRP A 160 12.27 -11.00 -3.26
C TRP A 160 11.37 -11.01 -4.51
N LEU A 161 10.21 -11.67 -4.44
CA LEU A 161 9.22 -11.70 -5.51
C LEU A 161 8.73 -10.28 -5.87
N GLY A 162 8.42 -9.45 -4.86
CA GLY A 162 8.03 -8.05 -5.04
C GLY A 162 9.14 -7.21 -5.69
N GLU A 163 10.38 -7.41 -5.30
CA GLU A 163 11.54 -6.76 -5.92
C GLU A 163 11.71 -7.19 -7.39
N GLN A 164 11.57 -8.48 -7.71
CA GLN A 164 11.62 -8.96 -9.09
C GLN A 164 10.50 -8.36 -9.96
N ILE A 165 9.28 -8.23 -9.43
CA ILE A 165 8.19 -7.55 -10.15
C ILE A 165 8.54 -6.09 -10.40
N THR A 166 9.10 -5.38 -9.40
CA THR A 166 9.49 -3.97 -9.55
C THR A 166 10.59 -3.77 -10.58
N GLU A 167 11.56 -4.69 -10.63
CA GLU A 167 12.73 -4.60 -11.52
C GLU A 167 12.42 -5.03 -12.96
N LYS A 168 11.74 -6.18 -13.13
CA LYS A 168 11.51 -6.82 -14.43
C LYS A 168 10.06 -6.76 -14.91
N GLY A 169 9.13 -6.42 -14.05
CA GLY A 169 7.69 -6.34 -14.33
C GLY A 169 7.21 -4.91 -14.59
N ILE A 170 5.97 -4.67 -14.21
CA ILE A 170 5.30 -3.36 -14.29
C ILE A 170 4.83 -2.97 -12.89
N GLY A 171 4.96 -1.70 -12.54
CA GLY A 171 4.46 -1.18 -11.29
C GLY A 171 5.38 -1.41 -10.09
N ASN A 172 4.88 -1.06 -8.91
CA ASN A 172 5.54 -1.39 -7.64
C ASN A 172 5.15 -2.80 -7.22
N GLY A 173 6.11 -3.75 -7.24
CA GLY A 173 5.84 -5.16 -6.98
C GLY A 173 5.24 -5.45 -5.61
N ILE A 174 5.66 -4.72 -4.57
CA ILE A 174 5.11 -4.86 -3.21
C ILE A 174 3.62 -4.49 -3.19
N SER A 175 3.29 -3.33 -3.77
CA SER A 175 1.89 -2.89 -3.87
C SER A 175 1.05 -3.83 -4.72
N LEU A 176 1.64 -4.39 -5.78
CA LEU A 176 0.97 -5.36 -6.67
C LEU A 176 0.73 -6.71 -6.00
N ILE A 177 1.60 -7.18 -5.10
CA ILE A 177 1.35 -8.40 -4.32
C ILE A 177 0.18 -8.17 -3.35
N ILE A 178 0.12 -7.01 -2.68
CA ILE A 178 -1.01 -6.65 -1.82
C ILE A 178 -2.30 -6.58 -2.65
N PHE A 179 -2.25 -5.93 -3.81
CA PHE A 179 -3.35 -5.88 -4.76
C PHE A 179 -3.84 -7.29 -5.15
N ALA A 180 -2.92 -8.18 -5.53
CA ALA A 180 -3.24 -9.56 -5.91
C ALA A 180 -3.87 -10.32 -4.72
N GLY A 181 -3.39 -10.12 -3.50
CA GLY A 181 -3.98 -10.66 -2.28
C GLY A 181 -5.44 -10.23 -2.10
N ILE A 182 -5.71 -8.94 -2.18
CA ILE A 182 -7.06 -8.39 -2.02
C ILE A 182 -8.00 -8.87 -3.14
N VAL A 183 -7.56 -8.79 -4.40
CA VAL A 183 -8.38 -9.20 -5.55
C VAL A 183 -8.68 -10.69 -5.52
N SER A 184 -7.76 -11.51 -5.03
CA SER A 184 -7.96 -12.97 -4.92
C SER A 184 -9.05 -13.37 -3.94
N GLN A 185 -9.46 -12.50 -3.03
CA GLN A 185 -10.55 -12.74 -2.07
C GLN A 185 -11.92 -12.27 -2.57
N LEU A 186 -11.99 -11.53 -3.68
CA LEU A 186 -13.25 -11.04 -4.25
C LEU A 186 -14.24 -12.18 -4.56
N PRO A 187 -13.85 -13.31 -5.20
CA PRO A 187 -14.79 -14.39 -5.48
C PRO A 187 -15.40 -15.00 -4.21
N SER A 188 -14.58 -15.20 -3.17
CA SER A 188 -15.07 -15.74 -1.88
C SER A 188 -15.98 -14.75 -1.15
N SER A 189 -15.70 -13.45 -1.21
CA SER A 189 -16.56 -12.41 -0.65
C SER A 189 -17.94 -12.39 -1.35
N LEU A 190 -17.96 -12.48 -2.67
CA LEU A 190 -19.21 -12.56 -3.45
C LEU A 190 -19.99 -13.83 -3.12
N HIS A 191 -19.29 -14.96 -2.97
CA HIS A 191 -19.92 -16.22 -2.56
C HIS A 191 -20.53 -16.15 -1.15
N ASN A 192 -19.89 -15.47 -0.21
CA ASN A 192 -20.42 -15.25 1.12
C ASN A 192 -21.68 -14.36 1.09
N ILE A 193 -21.71 -13.29 0.29
CA ILE A 193 -22.93 -12.48 0.11
C ILE A 193 -24.07 -13.34 -0.42
N TYR A 194 -23.81 -14.21 -1.40
CA TYR A 194 -24.80 -15.13 -1.94
C TYR A 194 -25.34 -16.11 -0.87
N LYS A 195 -24.46 -16.67 -0.03
CA LYS A 195 -24.88 -17.53 1.10
C LYS A 195 -25.75 -16.77 2.11
N TYR A 196 -25.41 -15.54 2.47
CA TYR A 196 -26.20 -14.72 3.38
C TYR A 196 -27.59 -14.39 2.81
N LEU A 197 -27.68 -14.18 1.48
CA LEU A 197 -28.97 -14.03 0.79
C LEU A 197 -29.82 -15.30 0.86
N GLN A 198 -29.24 -16.48 0.62
CA GLN A 198 -29.94 -17.75 0.72
C GLN A 198 -30.38 -18.07 2.16
N ALA A 199 -29.59 -17.72 3.15
CA ALA A 199 -29.90 -17.88 4.57
C ALA A 199 -30.97 -16.88 5.06
N GLY A 200 -31.39 -15.91 4.23
CA GLY A 200 -32.38 -14.90 4.63
C GLY A 200 -31.88 -13.88 5.66
N THR A 201 -30.57 -13.88 5.95
CA THR A 201 -29.97 -12.93 6.90
C THR A 201 -29.81 -11.51 6.32
N ILE A 202 -29.83 -11.39 5.00
CA ILE A 202 -29.67 -10.13 4.27
C ILE A 202 -30.77 -10.05 3.19
N ASN A 203 -31.36 -8.86 3.03
CA ASN A 203 -32.32 -8.58 1.97
C ASN A 203 -31.63 -8.16 0.66
N TYR A 204 -32.26 -8.40 -0.48
CA TYR A 204 -31.79 -7.93 -1.79
C TYR A 204 -31.57 -6.41 -1.82
N PHE A 205 -32.37 -5.64 -1.07
CA PHE A 205 -32.20 -4.19 -0.94
C PHE A 205 -30.86 -3.82 -0.30
N ASN A 206 -30.42 -4.54 0.75
CA ASN A 206 -29.13 -4.31 1.41
C ASN A 206 -27.95 -4.60 0.47
N VAL A 207 -28.06 -5.64 -0.36
CA VAL A 207 -27.02 -5.97 -1.36
C VAL A 207 -26.95 -4.90 -2.45
N LEU A 208 -28.11 -4.42 -2.94
CA LEU A 208 -28.16 -3.33 -3.91
C LEU A 208 -27.57 -2.05 -3.33
N LEU A 209 -27.93 -1.70 -2.09
CA LEU A 209 -27.39 -0.53 -1.39
C LEU A 209 -25.86 -0.64 -1.23
N TYR A 210 -25.37 -1.81 -0.83
CA TYR A 210 -23.92 -2.08 -0.70
C TYR A 210 -23.20 -1.91 -2.04
N ALA A 211 -23.76 -2.44 -3.14
CA ALA A 211 -23.20 -2.32 -4.47
C ALA A 211 -23.13 -0.84 -4.95
N ILE A 212 -24.20 -0.07 -4.71
CA ILE A 212 -24.24 1.36 -5.04
C ILE A 212 -23.18 2.13 -4.25
N ILE A 213 -23.06 1.89 -2.93
CA ILE A 213 -22.05 2.54 -2.09
C ILE A 213 -20.65 2.16 -2.55
N ALA A 214 -20.38 0.87 -2.83
CA ALA A 214 -19.07 0.41 -3.31
C ALA A 214 -18.69 1.08 -4.64
N LEU A 215 -19.63 1.20 -5.58
CA LEU A 215 -19.40 1.87 -6.85
C LEU A 215 -19.17 3.37 -6.66
N ALA A 216 -19.95 4.02 -5.81
CA ALA A 216 -19.77 5.44 -5.47
C ALA A 216 -18.39 5.67 -4.83
N MET A 217 -17.93 4.78 -3.94
CA MET A 217 -16.59 4.83 -3.35
C MET A 217 -15.50 4.73 -4.42
N ILE A 218 -15.60 3.78 -5.36
CA ILE A 218 -14.63 3.62 -6.44
C ILE A 218 -14.52 4.91 -7.24
N VAL A 219 -15.66 5.48 -7.67
CA VAL A 219 -15.67 6.73 -8.44
C VAL A 219 -15.05 7.87 -7.64
N PHE A 220 -15.39 7.99 -6.35
CA PHE A 220 -14.88 9.04 -5.50
C PHE A 220 -13.36 8.90 -5.26
N VAL A 221 -12.86 7.68 -5.05
CA VAL A 221 -11.42 7.40 -4.95
C VAL A 221 -10.69 7.79 -6.24
N ILE A 222 -11.23 7.43 -7.41
CA ILE A 222 -10.62 7.77 -8.70
C ILE A 222 -10.54 9.30 -8.88
N LEU A 223 -11.62 10.02 -8.58
CA LEU A 223 -11.66 11.48 -8.70
C LEU A 223 -10.59 12.16 -7.85
N ILE A 224 -10.44 11.76 -6.60
CA ILE A 224 -9.45 12.36 -5.69
C ILE A 224 -8.02 11.94 -6.05
N GLN A 225 -7.79 10.68 -6.44
CA GLN A 225 -6.47 10.20 -6.87
C GLN A 225 -5.98 10.84 -8.16
N GLN A 226 -6.90 11.22 -9.06
CA GLN A 226 -6.58 11.96 -10.27
C GLN A 226 -6.57 13.48 -10.07
N GLY A 227 -7.16 13.95 -8.97
CA GLY A 227 -7.23 15.35 -8.62
C GLY A 227 -5.83 15.97 -8.48
N GLN A 228 -5.57 17.05 -9.20
CA GLN A 228 -4.29 17.77 -9.14
C GLN A 228 -4.51 19.28 -9.25
N ARG A 229 -3.74 20.03 -8.47
CA ARG A 229 -3.63 21.48 -8.62
C ARG A 229 -2.46 21.81 -9.53
N ARG A 230 -2.71 22.45 -10.65
CA ARG A 230 -1.68 22.88 -11.61
C ARG A 230 -1.22 24.27 -11.28
N ILE A 231 0.05 24.43 -10.91
CA ILE A 231 0.66 25.72 -10.64
C ILE A 231 1.38 26.18 -11.92
N PRO A 232 1.04 27.35 -12.49
CA PRO A 232 1.66 27.83 -13.70
C PRO A 232 3.11 28.26 -13.41
N VAL A 233 4.04 27.83 -14.26
CA VAL A 233 5.46 28.19 -14.23
C VAL A 233 5.83 28.73 -15.57
N GLN A 234 6.49 29.88 -15.58
CA GLN A 234 7.03 30.49 -16.78
C GLN A 234 8.55 30.41 -16.75
N TYR A 235 9.12 30.09 -17.92
CA TYR A 235 10.56 30.10 -18.12
C TYR A 235 10.96 31.35 -18.91
N ALA A 236 12.04 32.00 -18.49
CA ALA A 236 12.57 33.17 -19.18
C ALA A 236 12.93 32.81 -20.64
N LYS A 237 12.56 33.69 -21.57
CA LYS A 237 12.95 33.55 -22.97
C LYS A 237 14.46 33.73 -23.07
N ARG A 238 15.16 32.77 -23.63
CA ARG A 238 16.60 32.91 -24.00
C ARG A 238 16.71 33.12 -25.51
N VAL A 239 17.37 34.18 -25.90
CA VAL A 239 17.73 34.43 -27.29
C VAL A 239 19.18 33.95 -27.48
N VAL A 240 19.37 32.94 -28.31
CA VAL A 240 20.70 32.45 -28.71
C VAL A 240 20.84 32.69 -30.21
N GLY A 241 21.56 33.74 -30.57
CA GLY A 241 21.68 34.22 -31.95
C GLY A 241 20.33 34.71 -32.51
N ARG A 242 19.91 34.21 -33.67
CA ARG A 242 18.62 34.53 -34.32
C ARG A 242 17.44 33.68 -33.85
N LYS A 243 17.69 32.67 -33.01
CA LYS A 243 16.62 31.75 -32.54
C LYS A 243 16.20 32.08 -31.10
N MET A 244 14.91 32.25 -30.88
CA MET A 244 14.32 32.37 -29.56
C MET A 244 14.03 30.96 -28.97
N TYR A 245 14.66 30.67 -27.86
CA TYR A 245 14.38 29.44 -27.08
C TYR A 245 13.72 29.84 -25.76
N GLY A 246 12.64 29.09 -25.38
CA GLY A 246 11.93 29.33 -24.14
C GLY A 246 10.63 30.13 -24.34
N GLY A 247 10.01 30.52 -23.24
CA GLY A 247 8.71 31.22 -23.24
C GLY A 247 7.50 30.28 -23.24
N GLN A 248 7.71 28.96 -23.14
CA GLN A 248 6.60 28.05 -22.91
C GLN A 248 6.19 28.10 -21.42
N SER A 249 4.91 28.30 -21.18
CA SER A 249 4.33 28.15 -19.85
C SER A 249 4.11 26.65 -19.59
N THR A 250 4.73 26.13 -18.55
CA THR A 250 4.50 24.78 -18.04
C THR A 250 3.74 24.84 -16.73
N HIS A 251 3.31 23.70 -16.24
CA HIS A 251 2.58 23.63 -14.98
C HIS A 251 3.23 22.56 -14.10
N ILE A 252 3.35 22.87 -12.80
CA ILE A 252 3.72 21.86 -11.79
C ILE A 252 2.41 21.22 -11.31
N PRO A 253 2.21 19.90 -11.57
CA PRO A 253 1.04 19.18 -11.07
C PRO A 253 1.28 18.76 -9.62
N LEU A 254 0.53 19.36 -8.67
CA LEU A 254 0.48 18.92 -7.27
C LEU A 254 -0.77 18.04 -7.08
N LYS A 255 -0.58 16.75 -6.85
CA LYS A 255 -1.70 15.81 -6.63
C LYS A 255 -2.35 16.09 -5.27
N VAL A 256 -3.67 15.91 -5.17
CA VAL A 256 -4.43 16.00 -3.90
C VAL A 256 -3.97 14.91 -2.94
N ASN A 257 -3.83 13.69 -3.43
CA ASN A 257 -3.22 12.59 -2.69
C ASN A 257 -1.81 12.32 -3.23
N GLN A 258 -0.81 13.05 -2.70
CA GLN A 258 0.59 12.88 -3.08
C GLN A 258 1.19 11.61 -2.47
N ALA A 259 0.76 11.26 -1.27
CA ALA A 259 1.26 10.12 -0.52
C ALA A 259 0.70 8.76 -1.02
N GLY A 260 -0.32 8.76 -1.87
CA GLY A 260 -0.94 7.54 -2.38
C GLY A 260 -1.63 6.72 -1.28
N VAL A 261 -1.44 5.42 -1.31
CA VAL A 261 -2.03 4.48 -0.33
C VAL A 261 -1.08 4.14 0.84
N ILE A 262 0.17 4.59 0.77
CA ILE A 262 1.22 4.25 1.74
C ILE A 262 0.85 4.66 3.19
N PRO A 263 0.29 5.86 3.46
CA PRO A 263 -0.08 6.26 4.81
C PRO A 263 -1.10 5.33 5.48
N ILE A 264 -2.01 4.76 4.70
CA ILE A 264 -3.03 3.82 5.20
C ILE A 264 -2.36 2.51 5.60
N ILE A 265 -1.44 2.01 4.77
CA ILE A 265 -0.69 0.79 5.05
C ILE A 265 0.16 0.98 6.31
N PHE A 266 0.80 2.15 6.48
CA PHE A 266 1.59 2.47 7.66
C PHE A 266 0.72 2.57 8.92
N ALA A 267 -0.39 3.28 8.86
CA ALA A 267 -1.31 3.41 9.97
C ALA A 267 -1.88 2.06 10.42
N SER A 268 -2.26 1.20 9.47
CA SER A 268 -2.74 -0.16 9.78
C SER A 268 -1.65 -1.03 10.42
N SER A 269 -0.42 -0.96 9.90
CA SER A 269 0.70 -1.73 10.43
C SER A 269 1.06 -1.31 11.86
N VAL A 270 1.07 -0.01 12.16
CA VAL A 270 1.34 0.51 13.52
C VAL A 270 0.25 0.10 14.49
N LEU A 271 -1.03 0.14 14.08
CA LEU A 271 -2.14 -0.30 14.94
C LEU A 271 -2.16 -1.81 15.19
N MET A 272 -1.67 -2.60 14.26
CA MET A 272 -1.56 -4.05 14.43
C MET A 272 -0.45 -4.44 15.40
N PHE A 273 0.56 -3.59 15.60
CA PHE A 273 1.71 -3.90 16.43
C PHE A 273 1.35 -4.20 17.90
N PRO A 274 0.56 -3.37 18.62
CA PRO A 274 0.11 -3.68 19.97
C PRO A 274 -0.69 -4.98 20.08
N VAL A 275 -1.58 -5.22 19.12
CA VAL A 275 -2.39 -6.45 19.06
C VAL A 275 -1.51 -7.68 18.86
N THR A 276 -0.48 -7.57 18.01
CA THR A 276 0.48 -8.65 17.79
C THR A 276 1.30 -8.91 19.06
N ILE A 277 1.79 -7.89 19.75
CA ILE A 277 2.53 -8.04 21.01
C ILE A 277 1.65 -8.69 22.08
N ALA A 278 0.38 -8.34 22.17
CA ALA A 278 -0.54 -8.92 23.13
C ALA A 278 -0.73 -10.45 22.97
N GLN A 279 -0.47 -10.99 21.79
CA GLN A 279 -0.47 -12.44 21.56
C GLN A 279 0.71 -13.16 22.22
N PHE A 280 1.82 -12.46 22.45
CA PHE A 280 3.00 -13.02 23.11
C PHE A 280 2.88 -13.02 24.63
N ILE A 281 2.12 -12.05 25.17
CA ILE A 281 2.09 -11.78 26.62
C ILE A 281 0.72 -12.19 27.16
N ASN A 282 0.68 -13.35 27.81
CA ASN A 282 -0.57 -13.88 28.37
C ASN A 282 -0.90 -13.28 29.76
N VAL A 283 -0.97 -11.95 29.83
CA VAL A 283 -1.29 -11.20 31.05
C VAL A 283 -2.67 -10.51 30.87
N PRO A 284 -3.56 -10.56 31.89
CA PRO A 284 -4.93 -10.04 31.77
C PRO A 284 -5.01 -8.58 31.31
N TRP A 285 -4.21 -7.68 31.87
CA TRP A 285 -4.24 -6.26 31.49
C TRP A 285 -3.77 -5.99 30.06
N VAL A 286 -2.85 -6.82 29.52
CA VAL A 286 -2.40 -6.72 28.11
C VAL A 286 -3.53 -7.14 27.17
N LYS A 287 -4.33 -8.15 27.53
CA LYS A 287 -5.50 -8.55 26.76
C LYS A 287 -6.56 -7.45 26.73
N THR A 288 -6.85 -6.85 27.89
CA THR A 288 -7.80 -5.71 27.97
C THR A 288 -7.35 -4.52 27.13
N LEU A 289 -6.03 -4.21 27.14
CA LEU A 289 -5.50 -3.20 26.24
C LEU A 289 -5.66 -3.59 24.77
N ALA A 290 -5.37 -4.84 24.41
CA ALA A 290 -5.53 -5.31 23.03
C ALA A 290 -7.00 -5.26 22.56
N GLU A 291 -7.97 -5.50 23.45
CA GLU A 291 -9.40 -5.36 23.18
C GLU A 291 -9.77 -3.92 22.82
N TRP A 292 -9.16 -2.91 23.45
CA TRP A 292 -9.38 -1.51 23.09
C TRP A 292 -8.85 -1.15 21.68
N PHE A 293 -7.79 -1.84 21.25
CA PHE A 293 -7.24 -1.72 19.90
C PHE A 293 -7.89 -2.69 18.90
N ALA A 294 -8.90 -3.49 19.35
CA ALA A 294 -9.62 -4.39 18.48
C ALA A 294 -10.34 -3.59 17.37
N TRP A 295 -10.41 -4.21 16.20
CA TRP A 295 -11.02 -3.61 15.03
C TRP A 295 -12.50 -3.30 15.26
N GLY A 296 -12.90 -2.07 14.92
CA GLY A 296 -14.29 -1.62 15.08
C GLY A 296 -14.58 -0.90 16.41
N THR A 297 -13.61 -0.81 17.33
CA THR A 297 -13.79 0.00 18.54
C THR A 297 -13.67 1.50 18.19
N PRO A 298 -14.40 2.38 18.91
CA PRO A 298 -14.32 3.83 18.69
C PRO A 298 -12.89 4.38 18.87
N LEU A 299 -12.15 3.84 19.85
CA LEU A 299 -10.75 4.25 20.10
C LEU A 299 -9.86 3.88 18.93
N GLN A 300 -9.92 2.64 18.46
CA GLN A 300 -9.14 2.17 17.32
C GLN A 300 -9.46 2.98 16.06
N THR A 301 -10.75 3.23 15.78
CA THR A 301 -11.19 3.99 14.60
C THR A 301 -10.68 5.43 14.65
N THR A 302 -10.74 6.09 15.81
CA THR A 302 -10.23 7.45 15.98
C THR A 302 -8.71 7.51 15.84
N LEU A 303 -8.01 6.58 16.48
CA LEU A 303 -6.54 6.51 16.41
C LEU A 303 -6.08 6.19 14.98
N TYR A 304 -6.81 5.33 14.29
CA TYR A 304 -6.52 5.01 12.88
C TYR A 304 -6.63 6.25 11.99
N ALA A 305 -7.69 7.05 12.15
CA ALA A 305 -7.84 8.31 11.43
C ALA A 305 -6.68 9.27 11.70
N LEU A 306 -6.33 9.46 12.98
CA LEU A 306 -5.22 10.33 13.38
C LEU A 306 -3.88 9.86 12.80
N LEU A 307 -3.61 8.57 12.84
CA LEU A 307 -2.39 7.99 12.26
C LEU A 307 -2.36 8.15 10.73
N ILE A 308 -3.47 7.99 10.03
CA ILE A 308 -3.54 8.25 8.59
C ILE A 308 -3.20 9.71 8.29
N VAL A 309 -3.77 10.66 9.03
CA VAL A 309 -3.45 12.08 8.86
C VAL A 309 -1.97 12.34 9.13
N PHE A 310 -1.45 11.84 10.24
CA PHE A 310 -0.03 11.97 10.61
C PHE A 310 0.89 11.40 9.53
N PHE A 311 0.68 10.17 9.10
CA PHE A 311 1.53 9.54 8.09
C PHE A 311 1.38 10.18 6.70
N THR A 312 0.22 10.74 6.37
CA THR A 312 0.05 11.48 5.12
C THR A 312 0.92 12.73 5.10
N TYR A 313 0.94 13.51 6.17
CA TYR A 313 1.83 14.65 6.29
C TYR A 313 3.30 14.25 6.34
N PHE A 314 3.62 13.27 7.15
CA PHE A 314 4.98 12.75 7.29
C PHE A 314 5.53 12.28 5.94
N TYR A 315 4.80 11.42 5.24
CA TYR A 315 5.24 10.86 3.96
C TYR A 315 5.35 11.94 2.88
N THR A 316 4.42 12.88 2.84
CA THR A 316 4.50 14.01 1.90
C THR A 316 5.72 14.87 2.15
N ALA A 317 6.04 15.17 3.42
CA ALA A 317 7.22 15.95 3.79
C ALA A 317 8.53 15.24 3.43
N VAL A 318 8.58 13.91 3.59
CA VAL A 318 9.79 13.12 3.28
C VAL A 318 10.00 12.96 1.77
N THR A 319 8.92 12.77 1.01
CA THR A 319 9.02 12.49 -0.43
C THR A 319 9.12 13.74 -1.29
N MET A 320 8.63 14.88 -0.81
CA MET A 320 8.59 16.14 -1.55
C MET A 320 9.49 17.19 -0.91
N ASN A 321 10.71 17.32 -1.44
CA ASN A 321 11.60 18.39 -1.02
C ASN A 321 11.26 19.68 -1.78
N ILE A 322 10.41 20.51 -1.17
CA ILE A 322 9.91 21.75 -1.76
C ILE A 322 11.05 22.78 -1.94
N SER A 323 12.02 22.79 -1.02
CA SER A 323 13.17 23.67 -1.11
C SER A 323 14.01 23.37 -2.34
N ASP A 324 14.33 22.09 -2.57
CA ASP A 324 15.08 21.66 -3.75
C ASP A 324 14.31 21.92 -5.05
N MET A 325 12.98 21.76 -5.02
CA MET A 325 12.14 22.07 -6.18
C MET A 325 12.20 23.56 -6.53
N ALA A 326 12.08 24.45 -5.55
CA ALA A 326 12.15 25.90 -5.77
C ALA A 326 13.55 26.35 -6.20
N GLU A 327 14.61 25.73 -5.66
CA GLU A 327 15.99 26.01 -6.06
C GLU A 327 16.28 25.53 -7.48
N ASN A 328 15.83 24.36 -7.86
CA ASN A 328 15.94 23.84 -9.22
C ASN A 328 15.19 24.73 -10.21
N MET A 329 13.98 25.19 -9.87
CA MET A 329 13.26 26.17 -10.70
C MET A 329 14.09 27.43 -10.90
N LYS A 330 14.69 27.98 -9.83
CA LYS A 330 15.56 29.15 -9.92
C LYS A 330 16.77 28.91 -10.81
N LYS A 331 17.44 27.75 -10.66
CA LYS A 331 18.62 27.37 -11.49
C LYS A 331 18.29 27.30 -12.98
N TYR A 332 17.10 26.80 -13.34
CA TYR A 332 16.67 26.68 -14.73
C TYR A 332 15.91 27.90 -15.25
N GLY A 333 15.88 29.01 -14.50
CA GLY A 333 15.26 30.27 -14.94
C GLY A 333 13.70 30.19 -14.95
N GLY A 334 13.11 29.24 -14.21
CA GLY A 334 11.67 29.14 -14.04
C GLY A 334 11.20 30.02 -12.86
N PHE A 335 10.03 30.63 -13.01
CA PHE A 335 9.40 31.42 -11.96
C PHE A 335 7.88 31.25 -11.99
N ILE A 336 7.25 31.44 -10.85
CA ILE A 336 5.79 31.51 -10.73
C ILE A 336 5.38 32.98 -10.94
N PRO A 337 4.43 33.29 -11.84
CA PRO A 337 3.97 34.66 -12.05
C PRO A 337 3.55 35.33 -10.76
N GLY A 338 4.09 36.52 -10.49
CA GLY A 338 3.81 37.28 -9.27
C GLY A 338 4.66 36.93 -8.04
N LEU A 339 5.57 35.95 -8.13
CA LEU A 339 6.46 35.55 -7.03
C LEU A 339 7.94 35.67 -7.44
N ARG A 340 8.79 36.11 -6.49
CA ARG A 340 10.23 36.11 -6.70
C ARG A 340 10.80 34.70 -6.62
N PRO A 341 11.70 34.30 -7.55
CA PRO A 341 12.37 32.99 -7.50
C PRO A 341 13.16 32.79 -6.20
N GLY A 342 13.18 31.57 -5.67
CA GLY A 342 13.90 31.21 -4.45
C GLY A 342 12.98 31.01 -3.25
N LYS A 343 13.36 31.53 -2.07
CA LYS A 343 12.64 31.31 -0.81
C LYS A 343 11.15 31.69 -0.85
N PRO A 344 10.72 32.84 -1.43
CA PRO A 344 9.29 33.15 -1.52
C PRO A 344 8.49 32.14 -2.35
N THR A 345 9.12 31.56 -3.38
CA THR A 345 8.51 30.48 -4.16
C THR A 345 8.39 29.20 -3.35
N ALA A 346 9.41 28.83 -2.57
CA ALA A 346 9.38 27.68 -1.67
C ALA A 346 8.27 27.84 -0.62
N ASP A 347 8.17 28.99 0.05
CA ASP A 347 7.16 29.29 1.08
C ASP A 347 5.74 29.24 0.51
N TYR A 348 5.55 29.67 -0.74
CA TYR A 348 4.26 29.57 -1.43
C TYR A 348 3.91 28.11 -1.75
N LEU A 349 4.84 27.35 -2.32
CA LEU A 349 4.63 25.92 -2.64
C LEU A 349 4.35 25.11 -1.38
N ASP A 350 5.07 25.36 -0.29
CA ASP A 350 4.87 24.70 1.00
C ASP A 350 3.46 24.96 1.55
N ARG A 351 3.01 26.21 1.54
CA ARG A 351 1.65 26.59 1.97
C ARG A 351 0.57 25.89 1.11
N VAL A 352 0.78 25.81 -0.19
CA VAL A 352 -0.15 25.13 -1.11
C VAL A 352 -0.16 23.63 -0.83
N MET A 353 1.03 23.02 -0.69
CA MET A 353 1.16 21.59 -0.39
C MET A 353 0.51 21.23 0.94
N THR A 354 0.77 21.97 2.00
CA THR A 354 0.18 21.73 3.34
C THR A 354 -1.34 21.72 3.28
N ARG A 355 -1.95 22.69 2.56
CA ARG A 355 -3.41 22.74 2.40
C ARG A 355 -3.98 21.60 1.57
N ILE A 356 -3.32 21.24 0.50
CA ILE A 356 -3.73 20.13 -0.38
C ILE A 356 -3.58 18.79 0.37
N THR A 357 -2.48 18.61 1.11
CA THR A 357 -2.23 17.42 1.92
C THR A 357 -3.28 17.26 3.01
N LEU A 358 -3.76 18.35 3.64
CA LEU A 358 -4.85 18.27 4.60
C LEU A 358 -6.13 17.69 3.97
N ALA A 359 -6.51 18.20 2.81
CA ALA A 359 -7.68 17.70 2.10
C ALA A 359 -7.53 16.22 1.73
N GLY A 360 -6.34 15.82 1.24
CA GLY A 360 -5.99 14.43 0.94
C GLY A 360 -6.02 13.54 2.18
N ALA A 361 -5.47 14.00 3.31
CA ALA A 361 -5.43 13.25 4.57
C ALA A 361 -6.83 13.01 5.15
N ILE A 362 -7.69 14.04 5.15
CA ILE A 362 -9.08 13.91 5.60
C ILE A 362 -9.84 12.94 4.70
N PHE A 363 -9.63 13.03 3.38
CA PHE A 363 -10.21 12.08 2.44
C PHE A 363 -9.78 10.64 2.71
N LEU A 364 -8.47 10.39 2.89
CA LEU A 364 -7.95 9.06 3.18
C LEU A 364 -8.51 8.50 4.49
N ALA A 365 -8.57 9.32 5.55
CA ALA A 365 -9.16 8.95 6.83
C ALA A 365 -10.65 8.62 6.68
N PHE A 366 -11.42 9.44 5.95
CA PHE A 366 -12.84 9.21 5.69
C PHE A 366 -13.08 7.88 4.98
N ILE A 367 -12.37 7.61 3.87
CA ILE A 367 -12.51 6.34 3.12
C ILE A 367 -12.08 5.14 3.98
N ALA A 368 -11.06 5.28 4.81
CA ALA A 368 -10.59 4.20 5.67
C ALA A 368 -11.62 3.78 6.74
N ILE A 369 -12.40 4.74 7.24
CA ILE A 369 -13.41 4.52 8.29
C ILE A 369 -14.78 4.13 7.71
N LEU A 370 -15.08 4.57 6.49
CA LEU A 370 -16.37 4.39 5.84
C LEU A 370 -16.91 2.95 5.86
N PRO A 371 -16.11 1.89 5.71
CA PRO A 371 -16.59 0.50 5.77
C PRO A 371 -17.29 0.14 7.08
N ASN A 372 -16.84 0.69 8.20
CA ASN A 372 -17.48 0.43 9.50
C ASN A 372 -18.92 0.93 9.52
N PHE A 373 -19.17 2.11 8.92
CA PHE A 373 -20.50 2.67 8.78
C PHE A 373 -21.36 1.89 7.76
N VAL A 374 -20.75 1.46 6.65
CA VAL A 374 -21.44 0.68 5.62
C VAL A 374 -21.85 -0.68 6.18
N ALA A 375 -20.97 -1.37 6.91
CA ALA A 375 -21.29 -2.64 7.56
C ALA A 375 -22.42 -2.51 8.58
N ALA A 376 -22.43 -1.41 9.37
CA ALA A 376 -23.50 -1.12 10.31
C ALA A 376 -24.84 -0.82 9.61
N ALA A 377 -24.82 -0.10 8.49
CA ALA A 377 -26.04 0.28 7.75
C ALA A 377 -26.64 -0.89 6.94
N THR A 378 -25.80 -1.78 6.39
CA THR A 378 -26.24 -2.88 5.52
C THR A 378 -26.40 -4.22 6.23
N ASN A 379 -25.96 -4.33 7.49
CA ASN A 379 -25.84 -5.59 8.25
C ASN A 379 -25.02 -6.69 7.53
N ILE A 380 -24.19 -6.30 6.55
CA ILE A 380 -23.31 -7.22 5.83
C ILE A 380 -21.99 -7.26 6.58
N GLN A 381 -21.83 -8.29 7.44
CA GLN A 381 -20.57 -8.53 8.15
C GLN A 381 -19.73 -9.57 7.40
N GLY A 382 -18.40 -9.49 7.54
CA GLY A 382 -17.48 -10.48 6.96
C GLY A 382 -17.20 -10.32 5.45
N VAL A 383 -17.72 -9.27 4.81
CA VAL A 383 -17.28 -8.88 3.47
C VAL A 383 -16.11 -7.94 3.62
N ASN A 384 -14.91 -8.51 3.53
CA ASN A 384 -13.64 -7.79 3.71
C ASN A 384 -13.30 -6.79 2.58
N PHE A 385 -14.28 -6.41 1.76
CA PHE A 385 -14.11 -5.43 0.69
C PHE A 385 -14.36 -4.01 1.21
N GLY A 386 -13.59 -3.64 2.24
CA GLY A 386 -13.70 -2.34 2.90
C GLY A 386 -12.97 -1.22 2.14
N GLY A 387 -13.18 0.03 2.57
CA GLY A 387 -12.63 1.24 1.94
C GLY A 387 -11.10 1.22 1.79
N THR A 388 -10.37 0.65 2.74
CA THR A 388 -8.91 0.49 2.65
C THR A 388 -8.50 -0.44 1.52
N ALA A 389 -9.17 -1.60 1.39
CA ALA A 389 -8.93 -2.55 0.32
C ALA A 389 -9.27 -1.95 -1.05
N LEU A 390 -10.43 -1.29 -1.18
CA LEU A 390 -10.83 -0.56 -2.38
C LEU A 390 -9.81 0.52 -2.75
N LEU A 391 -9.37 1.30 -1.77
CA LEU A 391 -8.40 2.38 -1.98
C LEU A 391 -7.06 1.85 -2.48
N ILE A 392 -6.58 0.74 -1.89
CA ILE A 392 -5.35 0.08 -2.33
C ILE A 392 -5.52 -0.48 -3.75
N VAL A 393 -6.62 -1.20 -4.01
CA VAL A 393 -6.89 -1.79 -5.33
C VAL A 393 -6.97 -0.72 -6.41
N VAL A 394 -7.76 0.32 -6.19
CA VAL A 394 -7.92 1.42 -7.17
C VAL A 394 -6.61 2.22 -7.31
N GLY A 395 -5.93 2.51 -6.20
CA GLY A 395 -4.68 3.26 -6.21
C GLY A 395 -3.58 2.55 -6.98
N VAL A 396 -3.35 1.26 -6.69
CA VAL A 396 -2.35 0.45 -7.36
C VAL A 396 -2.68 0.24 -8.85
N ALA A 397 -3.96 0.02 -9.16
CA ALA A 397 -4.42 -0.08 -10.56
C ALA A 397 -4.15 1.21 -11.34
N LEU A 398 -4.49 2.38 -10.78
CA LEU A 398 -4.25 3.68 -11.41
C LEU A 398 -2.75 3.98 -11.59
N ASP A 399 -1.92 3.69 -10.58
CA ASP A 399 -0.48 3.91 -10.68
C ASP A 399 0.16 2.99 -11.71
N THR A 400 -0.28 1.72 -11.78
CA THR A 400 0.16 0.76 -12.79
C THR A 400 -0.26 1.18 -14.20
N MET A 401 -1.52 1.64 -14.36
CA MET A 401 -2.00 2.19 -15.65
C MET A 401 -1.18 3.38 -16.11
N LYS A 402 -0.88 4.35 -15.23
CA LYS A 402 -0.05 5.51 -15.56
C LYS A 402 1.36 5.12 -16.00
N GLN A 403 1.95 4.08 -15.39
CA GLN A 403 3.26 3.57 -15.81
C GLN A 403 3.18 2.92 -17.20
N ILE A 404 2.14 2.15 -17.47
CA ILE A 404 1.89 1.57 -18.80
C ILE A 404 1.74 2.68 -19.86
N GLU A 405 0.91 3.69 -19.58
CA GLU A 405 0.72 4.84 -20.47
C GLU A 405 2.04 5.58 -20.74
N ALA A 406 2.85 5.82 -19.71
CA ALA A 406 4.15 6.46 -19.85
C ALA A 406 5.11 5.65 -20.75
N MET A 407 5.14 4.30 -20.60
CA MET A 407 5.97 3.43 -21.44
C MET A 407 5.49 3.44 -22.91
N VAL A 408 4.18 3.45 -23.13
CA VAL A 408 3.60 3.53 -24.49
C VAL A 408 3.96 4.85 -25.15
N LEU A 409 3.82 5.97 -24.45
CA LEU A 409 4.14 7.30 -24.96
C LEU A 409 5.64 7.44 -25.31
N MET A 410 6.54 6.97 -24.45
CA MET A 410 7.98 7.01 -24.73
C MET A 410 8.34 6.28 -26.02
N ARG A 411 7.68 5.18 -26.34
CA ARG A 411 7.94 4.44 -27.60
C ARG A 411 7.33 5.08 -28.83
N HIS A 412 6.20 5.74 -28.72
CA HIS A 412 5.66 6.51 -29.85
C HIS A 412 6.64 7.61 -30.29
N TYR A 413 7.28 8.30 -29.35
CA TYR A 413 8.29 9.32 -29.67
C TYR A 413 9.56 8.73 -30.30
N GLN A 414 10.01 7.55 -29.89
CA GLN A 414 11.16 6.87 -30.51
C GLN A 414 10.88 6.37 -31.93
N GLY A 415 9.60 6.07 -32.27
CA GLY A 415 9.19 5.67 -33.60
C GLY A 415 9.16 6.83 -34.62
N PHE A 416 9.07 8.07 -34.16
CA PHE A 416 9.14 9.27 -35.01
C PHE A 416 10.56 9.76 -35.28
N MET A 417 11.56 9.25 -34.55
CA MET A 417 12.98 9.62 -34.72
C MET A 417 13.79 8.58 -35.53
N LYS A 418 13.16 7.55 -36.06
CA LYS A 418 13.67 6.66 -37.09
C LYS A 418 13.00 6.97 -38.40
#